data_c30576e12e97fa489aff8f7a520d72ac
#
_entry.id   c30576e12e97fa489aff8f7a520d72ac
#
_cell.length_a   1.000
_cell.length_b   1.000
_cell.length_c   1.000
_cell.angle_alpha   90.00
_cell.angle_beta   90.00
_cell.angle_gamma   90.00
#
_symmetry.space_group_name_H-M   'P 1'
#
loop_
_entity.id
_entity.type
_entity.pdbx_description
1 polymer ?
#
loop_
_entity_poly.entity_id
_entity_poly.type
_entity_poly.pdbx_seq_one_letter_code
_entity_poly.pdbx_strand_id
1 'polypeptide(L)'
;MKKKIAFFQNDLDVGGIQKSAVNLMRNMDYDRFEMHLFLSKKQDFWNLDFPKELHIHYLNPTPRFYSFVPFDYALKHIHYDFPKDILFDLAVDFNSYQCSCAVGALTVPARKRVMFIHNDVEIKYKNEWKYRVLWHCFKGKFKHFDAFVAGTASIIEPFRRLSGVTDKPYSSIHNFIDVEAIRKKAEEPTEVTVDESCVNFVALGRLVHQKGYDIMLNYFGDACKTRDDLRLYIIGDGEDREALEKQCEELGLKEKVFFLGSRSNPYCIMQKMDAFISTSRYEGHPLNIMDAMVIGLPLYCTKNLEQYTDGLVGREDMTAALAAAGKEEKHPDDLAAYNKKIIDSYWELAGGEQQAE
;
A
#
# COMPACT_ATOMS: atom_id res chain seq x y z
N MET A 1 -8.53 -2.64 29.92
CA MET A 1 -9.57 -3.32 29.08
C MET A 1 -9.15 -3.19 27.63
N LYS A 2 -9.18 -4.28 26.84
CA LYS A 2 -8.80 -4.24 25.42
C LYS A 2 -9.73 -3.32 24.63
N LYS A 3 -9.18 -2.59 23.65
CA LYS A 3 -9.99 -1.83 22.67
C LYS A 3 -10.49 -2.78 21.59
N LYS A 4 -11.78 -2.74 21.29
CA LYS A 4 -12.43 -3.58 20.29
C LYS A 4 -12.48 -2.87 18.95
N ILE A 5 -11.86 -3.44 17.91
CA ILE A 5 -11.83 -2.84 16.59
C ILE A 5 -12.50 -3.76 15.55
N ALA A 6 -13.49 -3.23 14.84
CA ALA A 6 -14.07 -3.83 13.65
C ALA A 6 -13.36 -3.27 12.41
N PHE A 7 -12.66 -4.12 11.67
CA PHE A 7 -11.83 -3.74 10.54
C PHE A 7 -12.39 -4.34 9.25
N PHE A 8 -12.78 -3.51 8.29
CA PHE A 8 -13.46 -3.93 7.07
C PHE A 8 -12.53 -3.87 5.87
N GLN A 9 -12.33 -5.03 5.24
CA GLN A 9 -11.53 -5.21 4.03
C GLN A 9 -12.28 -6.06 3.02
N ASN A 10 -12.11 -5.81 1.72
CA ASN A 10 -12.83 -6.56 0.69
C ASN A 10 -12.33 -8.00 0.60
N ASP A 11 -11.04 -8.16 0.45
CA ASP A 11 -10.32 -9.42 0.28
C ASP A 11 -8.88 -9.28 0.77
N LEU A 12 -8.14 -10.37 0.79
CA LEU A 12 -6.72 -10.39 1.12
C LEU A 12 -5.86 -10.90 -0.05
N ASP A 13 -6.28 -10.59 -1.28
CA ASP A 13 -5.56 -10.93 -2.50
C ASP A 13 -4.26 -10.10 -2.69
N VAL A 14 -3.67 -10.18 -3.88
CA VAL A 14 -2.45 -9.46 -4.23
C VAL A 14 -2.73 -7.97 -4.39
N GLY A 15 -2.12 -7.13 -3.54
CA GLY A 15 -2.21 -5.68 -3.64
C GLY A 15 -1.61 -4.96 -2.42
N GLY A 16 -1.29 -3.67 -2.57
CA GLY A 16 -0.70 -2.88 -1.49
C GLY A 16 -1.62 -2.71 -0.28
N ILE A 17 -2.92 -2.47 -0.50
CA ILE A 17 -3.92 -2.33 0.57
C ILE A 17 -4.10 -3.66 1.30
N GLN A 18 -4.18 -4.77 0.55
CA GLN A 18 -4.28 -6.12 1.10
C GLN A 18 -3.05 -6.49 1.93
N LYS A 19 -1.86 -6.25 1.40
CA LYS A 19 -0.60 -6.46 2.13
C LYS A 19 -0.55 -5.62 3.40
N SER A 20 -0.96 -4.36 3.36
CA SER A 20 -1.02 -3.49 4.53
C SER A 20 -1.96 -4.05 5.61
N ALA A 21 -3.15 -4.52 5.22
CA ALA A 21 -4.09 -5.16 6.14
C ALA A 21 -3.51 -6.43 6.77
N VAL A 22 -2.88 -7.30 5.96
CA VAL A 22 -2.24 -8.53 6.44
C VAL A 22 -1.11 -8.22 7.43
N ASN A 23 -0.21 -7.30 7.08
CA ASN A 23 0.88 -6.90 7.95
C ASN A 23 0.36 -6.37 9.30
N LEU A 24 -0.65 -5.52 9.26
CA LEU A 24 -1.27 -4.97 10.48
C LEU A 24 -1.91 -6.09 11.33
N MET A 25 -2.72 -6.96 10.73
CA MET A 25 -3.43 -8.02 11.46
C MET A 25 -2.47 -9.05 12.07
N ARG A 26 -1.32 -9.31 11.44
CA ARG A 26 -0.31 -10.23 11.99
C ARG A 26 0.43 -9.67 13.19
N ASN A 27 0.62 -8.35 13.21
CA ASN A 27 1.53 -7.68 14.15
C ASN A 27 0.81 -6.73 15.11
N MET A 28 -0.53 -6.78 15.18
CA MET A 28 -1.27 -5.97 16.14
C MET A 28 -0.97 -6.43 17.56
N ASP A 29 -0.93 -5.49 18.51
CA ASP A 29 -0.77 -5.80 19.92
C ASP A 29 -2.07 -6.38 20.49
N TYR A 30 -2.20 -7.71 20.45
CA TYR A 30 -3.38 -8.42 20.91
C TYR A 30 -3.58 -8.41 22.44
N ASP A 31 -2.63 -7.90 23.22
CA ASP A 31 -2.82 -7.65 24.63
C ASP A 31 -3.62 -6.35 24.88
N ARG A 32 -3.45 -5.37 23.99
CA ARG A 32 -4.17 -4.08 24.01
C ARG A 32 -5.46 -4.10 23.19
N PHE A 33 -5.53 -4.93 22.13
CA PHE A 33 -6.63 -4.92 21.17
C PHE A 33 -7.36 -6.27 21.06
N GLU A 34 -8.67 -6.20 20.83
CA GLU A 34 -9.51 -7.30 20.34
C GLU A 34 -9.90 -6.95 18.90
N MET A 35 -9.30 -7.68 17.93
CA MET A 35 -9.43 -7.38 16.51
C MET A 35 -10.46 -8.29 15.84
N HIS A 36 -11.40 -7.68 15.13
CA HIS A 36 -12.38 -8.37 14.30
C HIS A 36 -12.23 -7.94 12.84
N LEU A 37 -11.74 -8.83 11.99
CA LEU A 37 -11.56 -8.60 10.56
C LEU A 37 -12.79 -9.09 9.79
N PHE A 38 -13.49 -8.18 9.11
CA PHE A 38 -14.64 -8.47 8.26
C PHE A 38 -14.24 -8.44 6.80
N LEU A 39 -14.41 -9.56 6.09
CA LEU A 39 -14.06 -9.73 4.69
C LEU A 39 -15.33 -9.88 3.84
N SER A 40 -15.37 -9.19 2.68
CA SER A 40 -16.46 -9.34 1.71
C SER A 40 -16.32 -10.58 0.85
N LYS A 41 -15.11 -11.14 0.73
CA LYS A 41 -14.83 -12.34 -0.05
C LYS A 41 -13.92 -13.28 0.73
N LYS A 42 -14.20 -14.57 0.62
CA LYS A 42 -13.31 -15.64 1.07
C LYS A 42 -12.32 -15.93 -0.06
N GLN A 43 -11.04 -15.70 0.20
CA GLN A 43 -9.96 -16.01 -0.75
C GLN A 43 -8.76 -16.55 0.01
N ASP A 44 -8.12 -17.56 -0.59
CA ASP A 44 -7.03 -18.33 0.02
C ASP A 44 -5.69 -18.11 -0.70
N PHE A 45 -5.47 -16.92 -1.30
CA PHE A 45 -4.28 -16.66 -2.12
C PHE A 45 -2.97 -16.75 -1.34
N TRP A 46 -3.02 -16.34 -0.07
CA TRP A 46 -1.84 -16.34 0.78
C TRP A 46 -1.97 -17.42 1.81
N ASN A 47 -1.75 -18.53 1.87
CA ASN A 47 -1.78 -19.41 3.05
C ASN A 47 -1.47 -18.60 4.34
N LEU A 48 -2.44 -17.77 4.76
CA LEU A 48 -2.23 -16.70 5.75
C LEU A 48 -2.29 -17.31 7.15
N ASP A 49 -1.14 -17.35 7.81
CA ASP A 49 -1.06 -17.67 9.22
C ASP A 49 -1.30 -16.40 10.05
N PHE A 50 -2.50 -16.28 10.61
CA PHE A 50 -2.87 -15.19 11.51
C PHE A 50 -2.83 -15.65 12.97
N PRO A 51 -2.57 -14.72 13.92
CA PRO A 51 -2.72 -14.99 15.35
C PRO A 51 -4.12 -15.54 15.67
N LYS A 52 -4.20 -16.49 16.62
CA LYS A 52 -5.46 -17.12 17.03
C LYS A 52 -6.44 -16.15 17.67
N GLU A 53 -5.94 -15.04 18.16
CA GLU A 53 -6.68 -13.92 18.76
C GLU A 53 -7.43 -13.08 17.74
N LEU A 54 -7.11 -13.19 16.45
CA LEU A 54 -7.81 -12.47 15.38
C LEU A 54 -9.14 -13.17 15.07
N HIS A 55 -10.24 -12.42 15.23
CA HIS A 55 -11.57 -12.90 14.85
C HIS A 55 -11.87 -12.55 13.39
N ILE A 56 -11.96 -13.58 12.53
CA ILE A 56 -12.26 -13.38 11.10
C ILE A 56 -13.73 -13.68 10.84
N HIS A 57 -14.41 -12.71 10.18
CA HIS A 57 -15.81 -12.80 9.79
C HIS A 57 -15.96 -12.59 8.29
N TYR A 58 -16.95 -13.23 7.68
CA TYR A 58 -17.27 -13.04 6.27
C TYR A 58 -18.63 -12.37 6.15
N LEU A 59 -18.66 -11.24 5.43
CA LEU A 59 -19.90 -10.55 5.11
C LEU A 59 -20.69 -11.32 4.05
N ASN A 60 -22.02 -11.23 4.11
CA ASN A 60 -22.86 -11.74 3.04
C ASN A 60 -22.53 -11.03 1.71
N PRO A 61 -22.54 -11.75 0.56
CA PRO A 61 -22.21 -11.17 -0.73
C PRO A 61 -23.09 -9.97 -1.06
N THR A 62 -22.44 -8.86 -1.42
CA THR A 62 -23.12 -7.63 -1.84
C THR A 62 -23.24 -7.60 -3.36
N PRO A 63 -24.44 -7.52 -3.94
CA PRO A 63 -24.62 -7.40 -5.38
C PRO A 63 -23.87 -6.20 -5.97
N ARG A 64 -23.19 -6.41 -7.10
CA ARG A 64 -22.30 -5.39 -7.73
C ARG A 64 -23.04 -4.10 -8.09
N PHE A 65 -24.34 -4.14 -8.36
CA PHE A 65 -25.11 -2.94 -8.74
C PHE A 65 -25.09 -1.86 -7.65
N TYR A 66 -24.91 -2.22 -6.36
CA TYR A 66 -24.80 -1.25 -5.27
C TYR A 66 -23.59 -0.31 -5.39
N SER A 67 -22.57 -0.69 -6.17
CA SER A 67 -21.44 0.21 -6.46
C SER A 67 -21.79 1.32 -7.46
N PHE A 68 -22.95 1.26 -8.13
CA PHE A 68 -23.38 2.19 -9.17
C PHE A 68 -24.63 2.99 -8.78
N VAL A 69 -25.15 2.81 -7.58
CA VAL A 69 -26.26 3.59 -7.04
C VAL A 69 -25.76 4.63 -6.04
N PRO A 70 -26.56 5.68 -5.72
CA PRO A 70 -26.22 6.61 -4.65
C PRO A 70 -25.95 5.88 -3.33
N PHE A 71 -24.87 6.25 -2.63
CA PHE A 71 -24.44 5.54 -1.44
C PHE A 71 -25.51 5.44 -0.33
N ASP A 72 -26.30 6.48 -0.14
CA ASP A 72 -27.40 6.47 0.84
C ASP A 72 -28.46 5.39 0.54
N TYR A 73 -28.67 5.06 -0.74
CA TYR A 73 -29.52 3.94 -1.12
C TYR A 73 -28.88 2.60 -0.72
N ALA A 74 -27.60 2.43 -1.02
CA ALA A 74 -26.87 1.22 -0.63
C ALA A 74 -26.87 1.04 0.90
N LEU A 75 -26.58 2.10 1.65
CA LEU A 75 -26.55 2.09 3.11
C LEU A 75 -27.89 1.67 3.73
N LYS A 76 -29.00 2.04 3.09
CA LYS A 76 -30.37 1.68 3.55
C LYS A 76 -30.76 0.23 3.25
N HIS A 77 -30.23 -0.36 2.18
CA HIS A 77 -30.72 -1.65 1.66
C HIS A 77 -29.73 -2.81 1.83
N ILE A 78 -28.49 -2.54 2.17
CA ILE A 78 -27.51 -3.59 2.48
C ILE A 78 -27.54 -3.82 3.99
N HIS A 79 -27.75 -5.07 4.38
CA HIS A 79 -27.76 -5.48 5.79
C HIS A 79 -26.76 -6.62 5.99
N TYR A 80 -26.00 -6.51 7.06
CA TYR A 80 -25.04 -7.55 7.47
C TYR A 80 -25.36 -8.02 8.87
N ASP A 81 -25.12 -9.31 9.11
CA ASP A 81 -25.19 -9.89 10.43
C ASP A 81 -23.85 -9.72 11.14
N PHE A 82 -23.87 -9.03 12.26
CA PHE A 82 -22.70 -8.82 13.11
C PHE A 82 -22.76 -9.68 14.36
N PRO A 83 -21.60 -9.97 15.01
CA PRO A 83 -21.59 -10.62 16.32
C PRO A 83 -22.48 -9.86 17.29
N LYS A 84 -23.37 -10.60 17.98
CA LYS A 84 -24.30 -10.02 18.97
C LYS A 84 -23.53 -9.60 20.22
N ASP A 85 -24.03 -8.58 20.88
CA ASP A 85 -23.52 -8.10 22.18
C ASP A 85 -22.11 -7.50 22.17
N ILE A 86 -21.58 -7.18 20.97
CA ILE A 86 -20.31 -6.47 20.85
C ILE A 86 -20.57 -5.04 20.43
N LEU A 87 -20.14 -4.09 21.28
CA LEU A 87 -19.99 -2.68 20.92
C LEU A 87 -18.50 -2.42 20.68
N PHE A 88 -18.17 -2.10 19.44
CA PHE A 88 -16.79 -1.78 19.05
C PHE A 88 -16.42 -0.35 19.48
N ASP A 89 -15.18 -0.14 19.92
CA ASP A 89 -14.66 1.20 20.19
C ASP A 89 -14.41 1.93 18.86
N LEU A 90 -13.99 1.19 17.83
CA LEU A 90 -13.65 1.73 16.50
C LEU A 90 -14.13 0.78 15.40
N ALA A 91 -14.77 1.33 14.37
CA ALA A 91 -15.03 0.66 13.10
C ALA A 91 -14.23 1.34 11.97
N VAL A 92 -13.52 0.55 11.17
CA VAL A 92 -12.57 1.01 10.16
C VAL A 92 -13.00 0.52 8.77
N ASP A 93 -13.38 1.42 7.87
CA ASP A 93 -13.40 1.13 6.42
C ASP A 93 -11.97 1.25 5.89
N PHE A 94 -11.24 0.12 5.84
CA PHE A 94 -9.86 0.13 5.39
C PHE A 94 -9.72 0.05 3.87
N ASN A 95 -10.70 -0.50 3.17
CA ASN A 95 -10.61 -0.62 1.71
C ASN A 95 -10.90 0.70 0.97
N SER A 96 -11.74 1.56 1.51
CA SER A 96 -12.19 2.87 0.99
C SER A 96 -12.85 2.89 -0.41
N TYR A 97 -12.57 1.90 -1.25
CA TYR A 97 -13.09 1.83 -2.63
C TYR A 97 -14.33 0.93 -2.78
N GLN A 98 -14.62 0.10 -1.78
CA GLN A 98 -15.70 -0.88 -1.84
C GLN A 98 -16.92 -0.41 -1.05
N CYS A 99 -18.10 -0.50 -1.68
CA CYS A 99 -19.37 -0.15 -1.04
C CYS A 99 -19.65 -1.05 0.18
N SER A 100 -19.35 -2.35 0.08
CA SER A 100 -19.55 -3.34 1.14
C SER A 100 -18.76 -3.00 2.41
N CYS A 101 -17.49 -2.61 2.29
CA CYS A 101 -16.66 -2.25 3.44
C CYS A 101 -17.18 -0.99 4.14
N ALA A 102 -17.55 0.04 3.35
CA ALA A 102 -18.11 1.27 3.90
C ALA A 102 -19.45 1.04 4.61
N VAL A 103 -20.36 0.26 4.01
CA VAL A 103 -21.65 -0.08 4.66
C VAL A 103 -21.41 -0.89 5.92
N GLY A 104 -20.51 -1.89 5.88
CA GLY A 104 -20.15 -2.68 7.06
C GLY A 104 -19.65 -1.79 8.20
N ALA A 105 -18.68 -0.92 7.94
CA ALA A 105 -18.10 -0.02 8.94
C ALA A 105 -19.12 0.98 9.50
N LEU A 106 -20.10 1.41 8.69
CA LEU A 106 -21.13 2.37 9.10
C LEU A 106 -22.30 1.73 9.84
N THR A 107 -22.55 0.44 9.67
CA THR A 107 -23.71 -0.27 10.25
C THR A 107 -23.38 -1.15 11.44
N VAL A 108 -22.11 -1.55 11.61
CA VAL A 108 -21.67 -2.28 12.80
C VAL A 108 -21.86 -1.43 14.07
N PRO A 109 -22.28 -2.01 15.20
CA PRO A 109 -22.37 -1.27 16.46
C PRO A 109 -20.98 -0.77 16.92
N ALA A 110 -20.69 0.51 16.71
CA ALA A 110 -19.40 1.10 17.05
C ALA A 110 -19.54 2.51 17.62
N ARG A 111 -18.60 2.91 18.51
CA ARG A 111 -18.53 4.25 19.10
C ARG A 111 -18.01 5.30 18.13
N LYS A 112 -17.04 4.90 17.28
CA LYS A 112 -16.39 5.76 16.29
C LYS A 112 -16.21 5.01 14.96
N ARG A 113 -16.42 5.70 13.85
CA ARG A 113 -16.35 5.16 12.50
C ARG A 113 -15.36 5.97 11.67
N VAL A 114 -14.33 5.31 11.14
CA VAL A 114 -13.30 5.99 10.36
C VAL A 114 -13.11 5.33 9.00
N MET A 115 -12.66 6.12 8.04
CA MET A 115 -12.31 5.64 6.71
C MET A 115 -10.83 5.92 6.43
N PHE A 116 -10.12 4.92 5.91
CA PHE A 116 -8.74 5.07 5.45
C PHE A 116 -8.68 5.57 4.01
N ILE A 117 -7.70 6.42 3.72
CA ILE A 117 -7.39 6.99 2.42
C ILE A 117 -6.03 6.44 1.99
N HIS A 118 -6.00 5.64 0.91
CA HIS A 118 -4.80 4.89 0.51
C HIS A 118 -4.03 5.46 -0.68
N ASN A 119 -4.54 6.51 -1.33
CA ASN A 119 -3.89 7.11 -2.49
C ASN A 119 -4.18 8.60 -2.57
N ASP A 120 -3.36 9.32 -3.34
CA ASP A 120 -3.72 10.67 -3.76
C ASP A 120 -4.92 10.63 -4.72
N VAL A 121 -6.10 10.81 -4.13
CA VAL A 121 -7.36 10.71 -4.86
C VAL A 121 -7.57 11.84 -5.85
N GLU A 122 -6.95 13.01 -5.63
CA GLU A 122 -7.04 14.17 -6.54
C GLU A 122 -6.28 13.89 -7.84
N ILE A 123 -5.08 13.36 -7.75
CA ILE A 123 -4.29 12.96 -8.93
C ILE A 123 -5.00 11.83 -9.66
N LYS A 124 -5.50 10.84 -8.92
CA LYS A 124 -6.26 9.73 -9.51
C LYS A 124 -7.53 10.23 -10.22
N TYR A 125 -8.28 11.14 -9.61
CA TYR A 125 -9.47 11.75 -10.20
C TYR A 125 -9.15 12.52 -11.49
N LYS A 126 -8.01 13.22 -11.54
CA LYS A 126 -7.57 13.97 -12.73
C LYS A 126 -7.19 13.04 -13.88
N ASN A 127 -6.51 11.94 -13.58
CA ASN A 127 -5.89 11.08 -14.59
C ASN A 127 -6.76 9.89 -15.04
N GLU A 128 -7.69 9.41 -14.19
CA GLU A 128 -8.48 8.21 -14.47
C GLU A 128 -9.97 8.57 -14.67
N TRP A 129 -10.47 8.59 -15.92
CA TRP A 129 -11.86 8.95 -16.22
C TRP A 129 -12.88 8.00 -15.58
N LYS A 130 -12.58 6.69 -15.49
CA LYS A 130 -13.41 5.68 -14.82
C LYS A 130 -13.57 6.02 -13.33
N TYR A 131 -12.49 6.47 -12.69
CA TYR A 131 -12.50 6.88 -11.29
C TYR A 131 -13.37 8.13 -11.09
N ARG A 132 -13.34 9.09 -12.02
CA ARG A 132 -14.24 10.28 -11.97
C ARG A 132 -15.71 9.90 -11.96
N VAL A 133 -16.12 8.93 -12.80
CA VAL A 133 -17.51 8.45 -12.81
C VAL A 133 -17.87 7.78 -11.48
N LEU A 134 -17.04 6.86 -11.01
CA LEU A 134 -17.27 6.15 -9.74
C LEU A 134 -17.29 7.10 -8.54
N TRP A 135 -16.49 8.16 -8.55
CA TRP A 135 -16.45 9.16 -7.48
C TRP A 135 -17.84 9.74 -7.19
N HIS A 136 -18.63 10.04 -8.20
CA HIS A 136 -19.97 10.59 -8.04
C HIS A 136 -20.93 9.59 -7.37
N CYS A 137 -20.71 8.30 -7.55
CA CYS A 137 -21.54 7.27 -6.92
C CYS A 137 -21.18 7.10 -5.43
N PHE A 138 -19.90 7.08 -5.09
CA PHE A 138 -19.49 6.73 -3.74
C PHE A 138 -19.15 7.91 -2.81
N LYS A 139 -18.96 9.15 -3.33
CA LYS A 139 -18.63 10.32 -2.50
C LYS A 139 -19.64 10.60 -1.38
N GLY A 140 -20.91 10.21 -1.58
CA GLY A 140 -21.97 10.37 -0.59
C GLY A 140 -21.70 9.68 0.74
N LYS A 141 -20.81 8.67 0.78
CA LYS A 141 -20.45 7.96 2.01
C LYS A 141 -19.66 8.81 3.01
N PHE A 142 -18.86 9.78 2.53
CA PHE A 142 -17.93 10.53 3.38
C PHE A 142 -18.60 11.28 4.52
N LYS A 143 -19.80 11.82 4.32
CA LYS A 143 -20.56 12.54 5.34
C LYS A 143 -20.94 11.69 6.56
N HIS A 144 -20.95 10.36 6.41
CA HIS A 144 -21.36 9.41 7.44
C HIS A 144 -20.22 8.97 8.37
N PHE A 145 -18.96 9.19 8.00
CA PHE A 145 -17.81 8.87 8.84
C PHE A 145 -17.53 9.98 9.86
N ASP A 146 -17.02 9.59 11.03
CA ASP A 146 -16.67 10.52 12.11
C ASP A 146 -15.30 11.15 11.88
N ALA A 147 -14.36 10.43 11.22
CA ALA A 147 -13.01 10.89 10.94
C ALA A 147 -12.40 10.17 9.72
N PHE A 148 -11.29 10.71 9.22
CA PHE A 148 -10.53 10.15 8.11
C PHE A 148 -9.08 9.93 8.50
N VAL A 149 -8.50 8.82 8.05
CA VAL A 149 -7.10 8.48 8.27
C VAL A 149 -6.43 8.30 6.91
N ALA A 150 -5.30 8.94 6.71
CA ALA A 150 -4.51 8.84 5.48
C ALA A 150 -3.22 8.06 5.72
N GLY A 151 -2.72 7.37 4.69
CA GLY A 151 -1.44 6.67 4.75
C GLY A 151 -0.24 7.61 4.94
N THR A 152 -0.36 8.86 4.45
CA THR A 152 0.59 9.96 4.68
C THR A 152 -0.16 11.27 4.82
N ALA A 153 0.45 12.26 5.48
CA ALA A 153 -0.17 13.57 5.68
C ALA A 153 -0.39 14.31 4.34
N SER A 154 0.47 14.10 3.35
CA SER A 154 0.42 14.77 2.05
C SER A 154 -0.86 14.55 1.26
N ILE A 155 -1.54 13.41 1.44
CA ILE A 155 -2.78 13.10 0.72
C ILE A 155 -4.06 13.58 1.42
N ILE A 156 -3.96 14.15 2.63
CA ILE A 156 -5.12 14.66 3.39
C ILE A 156 -5.74 15.85 2.68
N GLU A 157 -4.95 16.86 2.34
CA GLU A 157 -5.46 18.08 1.75
C GLU A 157 -6.03 17.88 0.33
N PRO A 158 -5.40 17.08 -0.55
CA PRO A 158 -6.02 16.64 -1.81
C PRO A 158 -7.38 15.98 -1.62
N PHE A 159 -7.51 15.07 -0.63
CA PHE A 159 -8.78 14.44 -0.32
C PHE A 159 -9.82 15.44 0.18
N ARG A 160 -9.44 16.33 1.11
CA ARG A 160 -10.33 17.35 1.68
C ARG A 160 -10.91 18.26 0.58
N ARG A 161 -10.05 18.74 -0.34
CA ARG A 161 -10.48 19.56 -1.48
C ARG A 161 -11.46 18.81 -2.40
N LEU A 162 -11.14 17.58 -2.76
CA LEU A 162 -11.95 16.82 -3.72
C LEU A 162 -13.26 16.32 -3.10
N SER A 163 -13.26 15.89 -1.85
CA SER A 163 -14.45 15.39 -1.14
C SER A 163 -15.40 16.49 -0.69
N GLY A 164 -14.86 17.69 -0.41
CA GLY A 164 -15.59 18.80 0.19
C GLY A 164 -15.88 18.60 1.69
N VAL A 165 -15.32 17.57 2.33
CA VAL A 165 -15.51 17.30 3.76
C VAL A 165 -14.46 18.08 4.55
N THR A 166 -14.87 19.19 5.16
CA THR A 166 -13.97 20.11 5.88
C THR A 166 -14.23 20.16 7.40
N ASP A 167 -15.36 19.61 7.83
CA ASP A 167 -15.84 19.64 9.21
C ASP A 167 -15.46 18.42 10.05
N LYS A 168 -14.73 17.46 9.47
CA LYS A 168 -14.32 16.21 10.14
C LYS A 168 -12.83 16.24 10.48
N PRO A 169 -12.40 15.54 11.56
CA PRO A 169 -11.00 15.39 11.87
C PRO A 169 -10.27 14.48 10.87
N TYR A 170 -9.01 14.81 10.62
CA TYR A 170 -8.09 14.05 9.78
C TYR A 170 -6.82 13.74 10.56
N SER A 171 -6.29 12.55 10.36
CA SER A 171 -4.98 12.13 10.89
C SER A 171 -4.23 11.31 9.86
N SER A 172 -2.93 11.09 10.06
CA SER A 172 -2.17 10.13 9.26
C SER A 172 -1.67 8.98 10.12
N ILE A 173 -1.86 7.76 9.62
CA ILE A 173 -1.31 6.53 10.20
C ILE A 173 -0.70 5.75 9.03
N HIS A 174 0.60 5.56 9.08
CA HIS A 174 1.33 4.83 8.06
C HIS A 174 0.95 3.35 8.03
N ASN A 175 1.32 2.65 6.96
CA ASN A 175 1.15 1.21 6.87
C ASN A 175 2.19 0.50 7.75
N PHE A 176 1.76 -0.49 8.51
CA PHE A 176 2.65 -1.36 9.29
C PHE A 176 3.55 -2.19 8.35
N ILE A 177 4.83 -2.30 8.70
CA ILE A 177 5.82 -3.07 7.93
C ILE A 177 6.21 -4.32 8.73
N ASP A 178 5.95 -5.49 8.17
CA ASP A 178 6.29 -6.77 8.77
C ASP A 178 7.77 -7.11 8.50
N VAL A 179 8.66 -6.50 9.30
CA VAL A 179 10.11 -6.59 9.15
C VAL A 179 10.60 -8.03 9.24
N GLU A 180 10.08 -8.80 10.20
CA GLU A 180 10.49 -10.20 10.41
C GLU A 180 10.09 -11.07 9.21
N ALA A 181 8.87 -10.91 8.71
CA ALA A 181 8.42 -11.66 7.53
C ALA A 181 9.23 -11.31 6.28
N ILE A 182 9.59 -10.03 6.09
CA ILE A 182 10.42 -9.60 4.97
C ILE A 182 11.80 -10.23 5.06
N ARG A 183 12.48 -10.13 6.21
CA ARG A 183 13.83 -10.69 6.42
C ARG A 183 13.85 -12.21 6.24
N LYS A 184 12.90 -12.91 6.87
CA LYS A 184 12.77 -14.36 6.71
C LYS A 184 12.61 -14.78 5.25
N LYS A 185 11.76 -14.08 4.51
CA LYS A 185 11.54 -14.35 3.08
C LYS A 185 12.72 -13.94 2.20
N ALA A 186 13.50 -12.95 2.60
CA ALA A 186 14.70 -12.54 1.88
C ALA A 186 15.81 -13.59 1.92
N GLU A 187 15.84 -14.42 2.98
CA GLU A 187 16.81 -15.54 3.14
C GLU A 187 16.43 -16.78 2.31
N GLU A 188 15.21 -16.86 1.79
CA GLU A 188 14.79 -18.01 0.99
C GLU A 188 15.56 -18.09 -0.33
N PRO A 189 15.80 -19.30 -0.86
CA PRO A 189 16.49 -19.46 -2.15
C PRO A 189 15.69 -18.89 -3.31
N THR A 190 16.36 -18.39 -4.33
CA THR A 190 15.75 -17.96 -5.59
C THR A 190 16.55 -18.47 -6.79
N GLU A 191 15.83 -18.82 -7.86
CA GLU A 191 16.40 -19.22 -9.16
C GLU A 191 16.95 -18.04 -9.97
N VAL A 192 16.60 -16.80 -9.60
CA VAL A 192 17.07 -15.61 -10.31
C VAL A 192 18.56 -15.45 -10.09
N THR A 193 19.29 -15.45 -11.20
CA THR A 193 20.72 -15.15 -11.23
C THR A 193 20.93 -13.69 -11.61
N VAL A 194 21.94 -13.07 -11.02
CA VAL A 194 22.36 -11.70 -11.32
C VAL A 194 23.78 -11.68 -11.84
N ASP A 195 24.10 -10.72 -12.69
CA ASP A 195 25.47 -10.49 -13.13
C ASP A 195 26.22 -9.71 -12.05
N GLU A 196 27.06 -10.40 -11.30
CA GLU A 196 27.83 -9.80 -10.20
C GLU A 196 28.87 -8.76 -10.67
N SER A 197 29.21 -8.72 -11.96
CA SER A 197 30.07 -7.70 -12.53
C SER A 197 29.34 -6.37 -12.79
N CYS A 198 28.03 -6.38 -12.72
CA CYS A 198 27.15 -5.23 -12.98
C CYS A 198 26.58 -4.66 -11.69
N VAL A 199 26.10 -3.40 -11.74
CA VAL A 199 25.25 -2.82 -10.71
C VAL A 199 23.79 -3.18 -11.02
N ASN A 200 23.17 -3.95 -10.13
CA ASN A 200 21.87 -4.55 -10.33
C ASN A 200 20.78 -3.78 -9.57
N PHE A 201 19.94 -3.08 -10.29
CA PHE A 201 18.77 -2.39 -9.77
C PHE A 201 17.55 -3.30 -9.75
N VAL A 202 16.70 -3.13 -8.75
CA VAL A 202 15.39 -3.77 -8.72
C VAL A 202 14.27 -2.75 -8.55
N ALA A 203 13.16 -2.99 -9.25
CA ALA A 203 11.89 -2.31 -9.08
C ALA A 203 10.80 -3.33 -8.75
N LEU A 204 9.88 -2.98 -7.84
CA LEU A 204 8.80 -3.87 -7.39
C LEU A 204 7.46 -3.14 -7.46
N GLY A 205 6.48 -3.72 -8.18
CA GLY A 205 5.12 -3.22 -8.22
C GLY A 205 4.33 -3.59 -9.46
N ARG A 206 3.04 -3.25 -9.48
CA ARG A 206 2.19 -3.48 -10.66
C ARG A 206 2.65 -2.64 -11.84
N LEU A 207 2.67 -3.20 -13.03
CA LEU A 207 3.00 -2.49 -14.28
C LEU A 207 1.78 -1.70 -14.76
N VAL A 208 1.58 -0.53 -14.14
CA VAL A 208 0.46 0.38 -14.42
C VAL A 208 0.96 1.82 -14.44
N HIS A 209 0.25 2.72 -15.12
CA HIS A 209 0.60 4.14 -15.27
C HIS A 209 1.02 4.83 -13.96
N GLN A 210 0.35 4.51 -12.85
CA GLN A 210 0.67 5.05 -11.52
C GLN A 210 2.14 4.85 -11.15
N LYS A 211 2.71 3.69 -11.46
CA LYS A 211 4.07 3.29 -11.02
C LYS A 211 5.20 3.90 -11.87
N GLY A 212 4.88 4.49 -13.02
CA GLY A 212 5.83 5.29 -13.80
C GLY A 212 7.01 4.51 -14.38
N TYR A 213 6.83 3.23 -14.72
CA TYR A 213 7.90 2.42 -15.30
C TYR A 213 8.41 2.97 -16.64
N ASP A 214 7.55 3.63 -17.40
CA ASP A 214 7.91 4.35 -18.61
C ASP A 214 8.92 5.48 -18.34
N ILE A 215 8.77 6.20 -17.24
CA ILE A 215 9.72 7.21 -16.76
C ILE A 215 11.03 6.53 -16.33
N MET A 216 10.92 5.41 -15.61
CA MET A 216 12.08 4.63 -15.15
C MET A 216 12.94 4.17 -16.32
N LEU A 217 12.34 3.60 -17.36
CA LEU A 217 13.05 3.13 -18.54
C LEU A 217 13.78 4.27 -19.28
N ASN A 218 13.21 5.47 -19.34
CA ASN A 218 13.88 6.63 -19.93
C ASN A 218 15.12 7.04 -19.12
N TYR A 219 15.00 7.22 -17.79
CA TYR A 219 16.16 7.54 -16.95
C TYR A 219 17.25 6.48 -17.00
N PHE A 220 16.83 5.20 -16.97
CA PHE A 220 17.75 4.08 -17.01
C PHE A 220 18.45 3.98 -18.38
N GLY A 221 17.70 4.20 -19.47
CA GLY A 221 18.25 4.24 -20.84
C GLY A 221 19.27 5.36 -21.04
N ASP A 222 18.98 6.55 -20.48
CA ASP A 222 19.91 7.68 -20.55
C ASP A 222 21.21 7.39 -19.75
N ALA A 223 21.10 6.79 -18.57
CA ALA A 223 22.28 6.37 -17.80
C ALA A 223 23.11 5.29 -18.54
N CYS A 224 22.46 4.37 -19.22
CA CYS A 224 23.12 3.32 -20.01
C CYS A 224 23.89 3.83 -21.24
N LYS A 225 23.68 5.06 -21.68
CA LYS A 225 24.50 5.68 -22.74
C LYS A 225 25.94 5.98 -22.29
N THR A 226 26.15 6.11 -20.99
CA THR A 226 27.46 6.47 -20.40
C THR A 226 28.18 5.30 -19.77
N ARG A 227 27.47 4.16 -19.50
CA ARG A 227 28.05 2.96 -18.90
C ARG A 227 27.26 1.69 -19.25
N ASP A 228 27.96 0.57 -19.37
CA ASP A 228 27.40 -0.71 -19.84
C ASP A 228 27.07 -1.70 -18.70
N ASP A 229 27.54 -1.45 -17.50
CA ASP A 229 27.46 -2.33 -16.33
C ASP A 229 26.21 -2.10 -15.47
N LEU A 230 25.14 -1.53 -16.01
CA LEU A 230 23.86 -1.40 -15.33
C LEU A 230 22.88 -2.51 -15.77
N ARG A 231 22.16 -3.09 -14.78
CA ARG A 231 21.06 -4.03 -15.01
C ARG A 231 19.84 -3.62 -14.21
N LEU A 232 18.66 -3.80 -14.77
CA LEU A 232 17.40 -3.48 -14.13
C LEU A 232 16.48 -4.71 -14.12
N TYR A 233 16.06 -5.13 -12.94
CA TYR A 233 15.14 -6.25 -12.73
C TYR A 233 13.79 -5.71 -12.26
N ILE A 234 12.72 -5.96 -13.03
CA ILE A 234 11.38 -5.48 -12.75
C ILE A 234 10.52 -6.65 -12.27
N ILE A 235 10.11 -6.60 -11.00
CA ILE A 235 9.26 -7.62 -10.37
C ILE A 235 7.84 -7.10 -10.34
N GLY A 236 6.95 -7.75 -11.07
CA GLY A 236 5.54 -7.39 -11.16
C GLY A 236 4.95 -7.65 -12.54
N ASP A 237 3.64 -7.45 -12.64
CA ASP A 237 2.89 -7.56 -13.88
C ASP A 237 1.77 -6.51 -13.92
N GLY A 238 1.18 -6.26 -15.10
CA GLY A 238 0.10 -5.30 -15.23
C GLY A 238 -0.20 -4.94 -16.69
N GLU A 239 -1.19 -4.09 -16.87
CA GLU A 239 -1.73 -3.70 -18.17
C GLU A 239 -0.73 -2.98 -19.09
N ASP A 240 0.31 -2.35 -18.52
CA ASP A 240 1.32 -1.60 -19.29
C ASP A 240 2.49 -2.49 -19.75
N ARG A 241 2.52 -3.80 -19.42
CA ARG A 241 3.66 -4.69 -19.68
C ARG A 241 4.12 -4.68 -21.14
N GLU A 242 3.22 -4.92 -22.07
CA GLU A 242 3.56 -4.98 -23.50
C GLU A 242 4.13 -3.64 -24.02
N ALA A 243 3.56 -2.52 -23.55
CA ALA A 243 4.02 -1.19 -23.92
C ALA A 243 5.43 -0.90 -23.35
N LEU A 244 5.72 -1.35 -22.12
CA LEU A 244 7.01 -1.19 -21.46
C LEU A 244 8.09 -2.07 -22.11
N GLU A 245 7.78 -3.32 -22.48
CA GLU A 245 8.69 -4.21 -23.20
C GLU A 245 9.04 -3.61 -24.57
N LYS A 246 8.06 -3.05 -25.29
CA LYS A 246 8.30 -2.34 -26.55
C LYS A 246 9.17 -1.10 -26.36
N GLN A 247 8.91 -0.27 -25.36
CA GLN A 247 9.75 0.90 -25.04
C GLN A 247 11.19 0.47 -24.72
N CYS A 248 11.35 -0.63 -23.99
CA CYS A 248 12.66 -1.21 -23.69
C CYS A 248 13.43 -1.58 -24.96
N GLU A 249 12.76 -2.17 -25.95
CA GLU A 249 13.36 -2.48 -27.27
C GLU A 249 13.73 -1.20 -28.04
N GLU A 250 12.84 -0.21 -28.09
CA GLU A 250 13.07 1.08 -28.74
C GLU A 250 14.26 1.86 -28.14
N LEU A 251 14.49 1.71 -26.83
CA LEU A 251 15.62 2.31 -26.12
C LEU A 251 16.92 1.46 -26.20
N GLY A 252 16.87 0.29 -26.82
CA GLY A 252 18.03 -0.61 -26.93
C GLY A 252 18.43 -1.27 -25.61
N LEU A 253 17.50 -1.49 -24.70
CA LEU A 253 17.73 -1.98 -23.33
C LEU A 253 17.44 -3.49 -23.15
N LYS A 254 17.16 -4.24 -24.22
CA LYS A 254 16.71 -5.64 -24.17
C LYS A 254 17.64 -6.56 -23.37
N GLU A 255 18.95 -6.34 -23.43
CA GLU A 255 19.95 -7.13 -22.71
C GLU A 255 20.27 -6.58 -21.30
N LYS A 256 19.62 -5.47 -20.89
CA LYS A 256 19.88 -4.76 -19.63
C LYS A 256 18.67 -4.70 -18.70
N VAL A 257 17.45 -4.89 -19.23
CA VAL A 257 16.19 -4.83 -18.47
C VAL A 257 15.48 -6.18 -18.52
N PHE A 258 15.16 -6.71 -17.35
CA PHE A 258 14.58 -8.04 -17.19
C PHE A 258 13.21 -7.95 -16.51
N PHE A 259 12.15 -8.28 -17.24
CA PHE A 259 10.78 -8.35 -16.71
C PHE A 259 10.54 -9.73 -16.10
N LEU A 260 10.59 -9.83 -14.78
CA LEU A 260 10.52 -11.10 -14.05
C LEU A 260 9.08 -11.62 -13.84
N GLY A 261 8.07 -10.80 -14.14
CA GLY A 261 6.67 -11.12 -13.84
C GLY A 261 6.34 -11.02 -12.35
N SER A 262 5.12 -11.38 -11.99
CA SER A 262 4.70 -11.45 -10.58
C SER A 262 5.39 -12.57 -9.85
N ARG A 263 5.88 -12.31 -8.65
CA ARG A 263 6.56 -13.29 -7.78
C ARG A 263 5.88 -13.38 -6.43
N SER A 264 5.67 -14.59 -5.92
CA SER A 264 5.09 -14.82 -4.59
C SER A 264 6.01 -14.36 -3.46
N ASN A 265 7.33 -14.50 -3.67
CA ASN A 265 8.36 -13.97 -2.79
C ASN A 265 9.32 -13.07 -3.60
N PRO A 266 9.11 -11.74 -3.61
CA PRO A 266 10.04 -10.82 -4.27
C PRO A 266 11.31 -10.55 -3.45
N TYR A 267 11.28 -10.78 -2.14
CA TYR A 267 12.33 -10.34 -1.22
C TYR A 267 13.64 -11.12 -1.40
N CYS A 268 13.57 -12.43 -1.68
CA CYS A 268 14.76 -13.24 -1.98
C CYS A 268 15.46 -12.78 -3.28
N ILE A 269 14.71 -12.19 -4.22
CA ILE A 269 15.30 -11.58 -5.43
C ILE A 269 15.89 -10.22 -5.05
N MET A 270 15.15 -9.37 -4.33
CA MET A 270 15.62 -8.06 -3.89
C MET A 270 16.91 -8.17 -3.05
N GLN A 271 17.05 -9.22 -2.24
CA GLN A 271 18.25 -9.47 -1.44
C GLN A 271 19.53 -9.62 -2.29
N LYS A 272 19.42 -10.07 -3.53
CA LYS A 272 20.56 -10.21 -4.46
C LYS A 272 20.92 -8.91 -5.18
N MET A 273 20.08 -7.89 -5.13
CA MET A 273 20.26 -6.64 -5.86
C MET A 273 21.13 -5.64 -5.11
N ASP A 274 21.70 -4.70 -5.85
CA ASP A 274 22.59 -3.67 -5.29
C ASP A 274 21.81 -2.39 -4.91
N ALA A 275 20.68 -2.10 -5.56
CA ALA A 275 19.87 -0.91 -5.29
C ALA A 275 18.40 -1.11 -5.67
N PHE A 276 17.53 -0.32 -5.05
CA PHE A 276 16.10 -0.25 -5.38
C PHE A 276 15.78 1.05 -6.13
N ILE A 277 14.95 0.97 -7.19
CA ILE A 277 14.52 2.13 -7.96
C ILE A 277 13.00 2.26 -7.98
N SER A 278 12.49 3.49 -7.81
CA SER A 278 11.07 3.83 -7.93
C SER A 278 10.85 5.20 -8.57
N THR A 279 9.92 5.23 -9.53
CA THR A 279 9.55 6.44 -10.28
C THR A 279 8.05 6.66 -10.29
N SER A 280 7.35 6.18 -9.26
CA SER A 280 5.89 6.29 -9.16
C SER A 280 5.43 7.74 -9.29
N ARG A 281 4.39 7.97 -10.08
CA ARG A 281 3.80 9.29 -10.29
C ARG A 281 3.08 9.80 -9.05
N TYR A 282 2.44 8.90 -8.33
CA TYR A 282 1.74 9.17 -7.07
C TYR A 282 1.57 7.91 -6.23
N GLU A 283 1.52 8.09 -4.92
CA GLU A 283 1.36 7.01 -3.94
C GLU A 283 0.42 7.45 -2.81
N GLY A 284 0.09 6.53 -1.92
CA GLY A 284 -0.49 6.85 -0.64
C GLY A 284 0.55 6.71 0.47
N HIS A 285 1.16 5.54 0.50
CA HIS A 285 2.33 5.19 1.31
C HIS A 285 3.02 4.02 0.61
N PRO A 286 4.21 4.21 0.01
CA PRO A 286 4.83 3.24 -0.90
C PRO A 286 5.50 2.09 -0.15
N LEU A 287 4.76 1.01 0.12
CA LEU A 287 5.25 -0.18 0.82
C LEU A 287 6.50 -0.79 0.21
N ASN A 288 6.65 -0.75 -1.11
CA ASN A 288 7.81 -1.30 -1.82
C ASN A 288 9.12 -0.58 -1.50
N ILE A 289 9.06 0.74 -1.23
CA ILE A 289 10.22 1.52 -0.75
C ILE A 289 10.55 1.09 0.68
N MET A 290 9.55 0.95 1.55
CA MET A 290 9.75 0.49 2.92
C MET A 290 10.32 -0.94 2.96
N ASP A 291 9.85 -1.83 2.07
CA ASP A 291 10.40 -3.18 1.93
C ASP A 291 11.90 -3.15 1.55
N ALA A 292 12.28 -2.25 0.64
CA ALA A 292 13.67 -2.07 0.23
C ALA A 292 14.56 -1.54 1.39
N MET A 293 14.03 -0.65 2.23
CA MET A 293 14.72 -0.19 3.45
C MET A 293 14.97 -1.32 4.44
N VAL A 294 13.98 -2.20 4.66
CA VAL A 294 14.15 -3.37 5.54
C VAL A 294 15.25 -4.31 5.04
N ILE A 295 15.40 -4.46 3.72
CA ILE A 295 16.47 -5.26 3.09
C ILE A 295 17.81 -4.50 3.12
N GLY A 296 17.78 -3.19 3.30
CA GLY A 296 18.96 -2.33 3.34
C GLY A 296 19.42 -1.86 1.96
N LEU A 297 18.57 -1.89 0.95
CA LEU A 297 18.95 -1.46 -0.39
C LEU A 297 19.08 0.08 -0.47
N PRO A 298 20.17 0.62 -1.05
CA PRO A 298 20.23 2.01 -1.47
C PRO A 298 19.04 2.39 -2.35
N LEU A 299 18.42 3.55 -2.07
CA LEU A 299 17.18 3.97 -2.70
C LEU A 299 17.42 5.01 -3.80
N TYR A 300 16.92 4.72 -5.00
CA TYR A 300 16.91 5.61 -6.15
C TYR A 300 15.47 5.95 -6.50
N CYS A 301 14.97 7.06 -5.95
CA CYS A 301 13.57 7.47 -6.06
C CYS A 301 13.47 8.88 -6.63
N THR A 302 12.49 9.14 -7.49
CA THR A 302 12.23 10.48 -8.02
C THR A 302 11.78 11.44 -6.92
N LYS A 303 12.09 12.74 -7.07
CA LYS A 303 11.84 13.81 -6.09
C LYS A 303 10.40 13.88 -5.58
N ASN A 304 9.44 13.65 -6.46
CA ASN A 304 8.03 13.68 -6.10
C ASN A 304 7.62 12.62 -5.04
N LEU A 305 8.46 11.60 -4.81
CA LEU A 305 8.18 10.57 -3.80
C LEU A 305 8.50 11.01 -2.37
N GLU A 306 9.25 12.10 -2.17
CA GLU A 306 9.51 12.66 -0.85
C GLU A 306 8.23 12.92 -0.04
N GLN A 307 7.21 13.49 -0.70
CA GLN A 307 5.94 13.81 -0.05
C GLN A 307 5.15 12.58 0.46
N TYR A 308 5.45 11.38 -0.06
CA TYR A 308 4.80 10.13 0.34
C TYR A 308 5.66 9.27 1.26
N THR A 309 6.86 9.72 1.58
CA THR A 309 7.85 9.02 2.41
C THR A 309 8.38 9.91 3.55
N ASP A 310 7.67 10.98 3.89
CA ASP A 310 8.07 11.96 4.92
C ASP A 310 9.50 12.49 4.73
N GLY A 311 9.91 12.67 3.46
CA GLY A 311 11.23 13.20 3.11
C GLY A 311 12.37 12.18 3.13
N LEU A 312 12.08 10.89 3.32
CA LEU A 312 13.13 9.85 3.40
C LEU A 312 13.89 9.65 2.09
N VAL A 313 13.25 9.91 0.94
CA VAL A 313 13.83 9.64 -0.38
C VAL A 313 13.47 10.77 -1.36
N GLY A 314 14.31 10.94 -2.38
CA GLY A 314 14.05 11.85 -3.48
C GLY A 314 15.34 12.34 -4.13
N ARG A 315 15.47 12.17 -5.44
CA ARG A 315 16.60 12.62 -6.24
C ARG A 315 16.13 13.61 -7.31
N GLU A 316 16.81 14.73 -7.42
CA GLU A 316 16.53 15.76 -8.42
C GLU A 316 16.90 15.28 -9.84
N ASP A 317 18.09 14.68 -9.98
CA ASP A 317 18.59 14.15 -11.25
C ASP A 317 18.79 12.64 -11.15
N MET A 318 17.78 11.91 -11.60
CA MET A 318 17.80 10.45 -11.60
C MET A 318 18.81 9.90 -12.60
N THR A 319 18.98 10.52 -13.77
CA THR A 319 19.95 10.06 -14.77
C THR A 319 21.37 10.14 -14.24
N ALA A 320 21.76 11.30 -13.67
CA ALA A 320 23.08 11.45 -13.06
C ALA A 320 23.28 10.49 -11.87
N ALA A 321 22.27 10.32 -11.04
CA ALA A 321 22.32 9.40 -9.90
C ALA A 321 22.55 7.95 -10.35
N LEU A 322 21.83 7.48 -11.37
CA LEU A 322 21.99 6.13 -11.93
C LEU A 322 23.36 5.95 -12.61
N ALA A 323 23.82 6.98 -13.34
CA ALA A 323 25.14 6.94 -13.97
C ALA A 323 26.29 6.91 -12.97
N ALA A 324 26.11 7.50 -11.78
CA ALA A 324 27.09 7.50 -10.69
C ALA A 324 26.95 6.30 -9.72
N ALA A 325 25.93 5.49 -9.86
CA ALA A 325 25.63 4.38 -8.94
C ALA A 325 26.79 3.37 -8.86
N GLY A 326 27.06 2.89 -7.66
CA GLY A 326 28.01 1.81 -7.39
C GLY A 326 27.37 0.71 -6.55
N LYS A 327 28.17 -0.29 -6.18
CA LYS A 327 27.76 -1.25 -5.17
C LYS A 327 28.09 -0.68 -3.80
N GLU A 328 27.03 -0.37 -3.07
CA GLU A 328 27.12 0.18 -1.72
C GLU A 328 26.85 -0.93 -0.69
N GLU A 329 27.32 -0.76 0.53
CA GLU A 329 26.97 -1.63 1.64
C GLU A 329 25.49 -1.49 1.97
N LYS A 330 24.81 -2.61 2.26
CA LYS A 330 23.41 -2.63 2.67
C LYS A 330 23.27 -2.25 4.13
N HIS A 331 22.36 -1.35 4.41
CA HIS A 331 22.04 -0.87 5.76
C HIS A 331 20.58 -1.20 6.12
N PRO A 332 20.27 -2.44 6.57
CA PRO A 332 18.91 -2.85 6.91
C PRO A 332 18.33 -2.04 8.07
N ASP A 333 17.10 -1.53 7.87
CA ASP A 333 16.36 -0.82 8.89
C ASP A 333 15.41 -1.78 9.64
N ASP A 334 15.32 -1.67 10.96
CA ASP A 334 14.43 -2.49 11.77
C ASP A 334 13.02 -1.90 11.94
N LEU A 335 12.86 -0.61 11.65
CA LEU A 335 11.59 0.11 11.72
C LEU A 335 10.82 -0.07 13.05
N ALA A 336 11.47 -0.44 14.14
CA ALA A 336 10.81 -0.75 15.40
C ALA A 336 10.05 0.45 15.98
N ALA A 337 10.70 1.62 16.05
CA ALA A 337 10.07 2.85 16.53
C ALA A 337 8.93 3.29 15.59
N TYR A 338 9.11 3.11 14.29
CA TYR A 338 8.10 3.40 13.28
C TYR A 338 6.85 2.52 13.47
N ASN A 339 7.00 1.22 13.59
CA ASN A 339 5.91 0.28 13.81
C ASN A 339 5.20 0.50 15.16
N LYS A 340 5.97 0.80 16.23
CA LYS A 340 5.39 1.14 17.54
C LYS A 340 4.45 2.34 17.44
N LYS A 341 4.88 3.41 16.76
CA LYS A 341 4.05 4.61 16.55
C LYS A 341 2.73 4.30 15.84
N ILE A 342 2.73 3.36 14.89
CA ILE A 342 1.52 2.93 14.19
C ILE A 342 0.54 2.27 15.16
N ILE A 343 0.99 1.32 15.97
CA ILE A 343 0.16 0.63 16.96
C ILE A 343 -0.41 1.62 17.99
N ASP A 344 0.41 2.55 18.47
CA ASP A 344 -0.02 3.59 19.41
C ASP A 344 -1.05 4.54 18.77
N SER A 345 -0.90 4.88 17.49
CA SER A 345 -1.88 5.67 16.76
C SER A 345 -3.25 4.98 16.65
N TYR A 346 -3.29 3.67 16.46
CA TYR A 346 -4.56 2.92 16.51
C TYR A 346 -5.17 2.90 17.92
N TRP A 347 -4.34 2.85 18.96
CA TRP A 347 -4.80 2.94 20.34
C TRP A 347 -5.50 4.28 20.63
N GLU A 348 -4.87 5.38 20.26
CA GLU A 348 -5.44 6.73 20.39
C GLU A 348 -6.70 6.89 19.54
N LEU A 349 -6.67 6.39 18.29
CA LEU A 349 -7.83 6.45 17.39
C LEU A 349 -9.06 5.73 17.97
N ALA A 350 -8.85 4.63 18.70
CA ALA A 350 -9.87 3.87 19.41
C ALA A 350 -10.24 4.46 20.78
N GLY A 351 -9.76 5.66 21.12
CA GLY A 351 -10.05 6.35 22.39
C GLY A 351 -9.27 5.79 23.59
N GLY A 352 -8.08 5.25 23.36
CA GLY A 352 -7.09 4.92 24.40
C GLY A 352 -6.36 6.18 24.86
N GLU A 353 -6.02 6.26 26.13
CA GLU A 353 -5.17 7.33 26.66
C GLU A 353 -3.69 7.06 26.30
N GLN A 354 -2.95 8.11 26.01
CA GLN A 354 -1.49 7.99 25.80
C GLN A 354 -0.86 7.42 27.08
N GLN A 355 -0.07 6.38 26.93
CA GLN A 355 0.79 5.95 28.04
C GLN A 355 1.88 7.02 28.18
N ALA A 356 1.91 7.70 29.33
CA ALA A 356 3.04 8.57 29.67
C ALA A 356 4.31 7.71 29.67
N GLU A 357 5.30 8.11 28.88
CA GLU A 357 6.64 7.49 28.84
C GLU A 357 7.35 7.60 30.19
#